data_c720e4bb5dc71124c75af23a956eb5e9
#
_entry.id   c720e4bb5dc71124c75af23a956eb5e9
#
_cell.length_a   1.000
_cell.length_b   1.000
_cell.length_c   1.000
_cell.angle_alpha   90.00
_cell.angle_beta   90.00
_cell.angle_gamma   90.00
#
_symmetry.space_group_name_H-M   'P 1'
#
loop_
_entity.id
_entity.type
_entity.pdbx_description
1 polymer ?
#
loop_
_entity_poly.entity_id
_entity_poly.type
_entity_poly.pdbx_seq_one_letter_code
_entity_poly.pdbx_strand_id
1 'polypeptide(L)'
;MIRTLNDKTPKIHPSVFVSETAYIVGDVEIGENSSVWPGASIRGDFGKIVIGKRCSIQDNCVLHTDDYLELGDNVLMTHGAVVHGGKVGSNVLIGINAAVLEDAHIGNYCLVGAGAVVLSGARIPDHSLVIGVPARVLALTEEQEQRLRDP
;
A
#
# COMPACT_ATOMS: atom_id res chain seq x y z
N MET A 1 -3.60 4.00 17.16
CA MET A 1 -2.82 5.02 17.91
C MET A 1 -1.98 5.83 16.94
N ILE A 2 -2.01 7.16 17.04
CA ILE A 2 -1.25 8.09 16.19
C ILE A 2 -0.16 8.73 17.06
N ARG A 3 1.11 8.70 16.60
CA ARG A 3 2.24 9.19 17.39
C ARG A 3 3.22 10.04 16.61
N THR A 4 3.69 11.10 17.25
CA THR A 4 4.86 11.88 16.81
C THR A 4 6.15 11.11 17.10
N LEU A 5 7.08 11.15 16.15
CA LEU A 5 8.44 10.60 16.30
C LEU A 5 9.41 11.54 15.59
N ASN A 6 10.53 11.91 16.28
CA ASN A 6 11.55 12.82 15.74
C ASN A 6 10.96 14.10 15.14
N ASP A 7 10.06 14.77 15.90
CA ASP A 7 9.35 15.99 15.50
C ASP A 7 8.43 15.85 14.25
N LYS A 8 8.24 14.63 13.77
CA LYS A 8 7.31 14.31 12.68
C LYS A 8 6.01 13.77 13.25
N THR A 9 4.92 14.44 12.93
CA THR A 9 3.56 14.04 13.32
C THR A 9 2.80 13.61 12.07
N PRO A 10 2.12 12.45 12.07
CA PRO A 10 1.31 12.04 10.94
C PRO A 10 0.26 13.09 10.55
N LYS A 11 0.19 13.40 9.26
CA LYS A 11 -0.80 14.31 8.67
C LYS A 11 -1.90 13.47 8.04
N ILE A 12 -3.01 13.39 8.72
CA ILE A 12 -4.15 12.56 8.32
C ILE A 12 -5.33 13.45 7.98
N HIS A 13 -5.87 13.28 6.78
CA HIS A 13 -7.05 14.08 6.38
C HIS A 13 -8.25 13.78 7.31
N PRO A 14 -9.07 14.77 7.69
CA PRO A 14 -10.17 14.58 8.65
C PRO A 14 -11.21 13.53 8.27
N SER A 15 -11.35 13.21 6.98
CA SER A 15 -12.29 12.19 6.50
C SER A 15 -11.75 10.75 6.59
N VAL A 16 -10.50 10.55 7.05
CA VAL A 16 -9.89 9.22 7.14
C VAL A 16 -10.43 8.47 8.36
N PHE A 17 -10.89 7.25 8.14
CA PHE A 17 -11.17 6.32 9.23
C PHE A 17 -9.86 5.68 9.73
N VAL A 18 -9.61 5.77 11.02
CA VAL A 18 -8.47 5.11 11.67
C VAL A 18 -9.00 4.24 12.82
N SER A 19 -8.81 2.94 12.73
CA SER A 19 -9.19 2.00 13.79
C SER A 19 -8.41 2.28 15.09
N GLU A 20 -9.05 2.05 16.22
CA GLU A 20 -8.44 2.22 17.54
C GLU A 20 -7.16 1.40 17.75
N THR A 21 -7.06 0.24 17.09
CA THR A 21 -5.91 -0.66 17.18
C THR A 21 -4.89 -0.49 16.06
N ALA A 22 -5.12 0.43 15.12
CA ALA A 22 -4.11 0.81 14.14
C ALA A 22 -3.00 1.66 14.78
N TYR A 23 -1.77 1.50 14.29
CA TYR A 23 -0.62 2.26 14.75
C TYR A 23 0.00 3.06 13.61
N ILE A 24 0.02 4.39 13.74
CA ILE A 24 0.57 5.30 12.73
C ILE A 24 1.57 6.23 13.40
N VAL A 25 2.82 6.25 12.93
CA VAL A 25 3.89 6.98 13.61
C VAL A 25 4.86 7.64 12.62
N GLY A 26 5.30 8.86 12.94
CA GLY A 26 6.36 9.56 12.23
C GLY A 26 5.91 10.32 10.99
N ASP A 27 6.74 10.35 9.95
CA ASP A 27 6.50 11.12 8.72
C ASP A 27 5.53 10.38 7.77
N VAL A 28 4.25 10.49 8.07
CA VAL A 28 3.16 9.82 7.34
C VAL A 28 2.14 10.85 6.90
N GLU A 29 1.72 10.77 5.63
CA GLU A 29 0.59 11.55 5.10
C GLU A 29 -0.48 10.60 4.55
N ILE A 30 -1.76 10.84 4.89
CA ILE A 30 -2.89 10.02 4.43
C ILE A 30 -3.96 10.92 3.83
N GLY A 31 -4.29 10.67 2.56
CA GLY A 31 -5.25 11.42 1.77
C GLY A 31 -6.71 11.13 2.13
N GLU A 32 -7.58 11.97 1.62
CA GLU A 32 -9.02 11.98 1.92
C GLU A 32 -9.73 10.65 1.60
N ASN A 33 -10.75 10.34 2.39
CA ASN A 33 -11.63 9.18 2.23
C ASN A 33 -10.89 7.82 2.25
N SER A 34 -9.69 7.79 2.85
CA SER A 34 -8.96 6.55 3.09
C SER A 34 -9.34 5.93 4.43
N SER A 35 -8.97 4.66 4.62
CA SER A 35 -9.25 3.92 5.85
C SER A 35 -8.08 3.06 6.30
N VAL A 36 -7.84 3.01 7.60
CA VAL A 36 -6.79 2.21 8.24
C VAL A 36 -7.43 1.31 9.28
N TRP A 37 -7.35 0.03 9.07
CA TRP A 37 -8.11 -1.01 9.78
C TRP A 37 -7.34 -1.64 10.95
N PRO A 38 -7.98 -2.49 11.77
CA PRO A 38 -7.37 -3.02 12.98
C PRO A 38 -6.01 -3.69 12.77
N GLY A 39 -5.05 -3.39 13.63
CA GLY A 39 -3.72 -3.99 13.61
C GLY A 39 -2.81 -3.50 12.48
N ALA A 40 -3.28 -2.63 11.58
CA ALA A 40 -2.42 -2.04 10.57
C ALA A 40 -1.33 -1.17 11.22
N SER A 41 -0.08 -1.29 10.73
CA SER A 41 1.08 -0.56 11.23
C SER A 41 1.71 0.25 10.09
N ILE A 42 1.75 1.58 10.26
CA ILE A 42 2.33 2.53 9.30
C ILE A 42 3.42 3.30 10.03
N ARG A 43 4.67 3.02 9.67
CA ARG A 43 5.83 3.55 10.39
C ARG A 43 6.78 4.32 9.47
N GLY A 44 6.70 5.66 9.54
CA GLY A 44 7.59 6.60 8.85
C GLY A 44 8.68 7.15 9.79
N ASP A 45 9.52 6.28 10.31
CA ASP A 45 10.60 6.63 11.24
C ASP A 45 11.88 7.06 10.52
N PHE A 46 12.28 6.38 9.47
CA PHE A 46 13.42 6.74 8.63
C PHE A 46 12.98 7.53 7.39
N GLY A 47 12.08 6.96 6.60
CA GLY A 47 11.59 7.56 5.37
C GLY A 47 10.17 8.09 5.47
N LYS A 48 9.79 8.91 4.49
CA LYS A 48 8.44 9.45 4.37
C LYS A 48 7.49 8.46 3.71
N ILE A 49 6.28 8.32 4.26
CA ILE A 49 5.19 7.54 3.69
C ILE A 49 4.07 8.47 3.24
N VAL A 50 3.66 8.36 1.99
CA VAL A 50 2.52 9.08 1.42
C VAL A 50 1.47 8.09 0.94
N ILE A 51 0.27 8.18 1.46
CA ILE A 51 -0.89 7.38 1.06
C ILE A 51 -1.89 8.32 0.40
N GLY A 52 -2.27 8.00 -0.82
CA GLY A 52 -3.20 8.78 -1.62
C GLY A 52 -4.63 8.76 -1.07
N LYS A 53 -5.58 9.12 -1.91
CA LYS A 53 -7.00 9.23 -1.57
C LYS A 53 -7.73 7.89 -1.78
N ARG A 54 -8.80 7.66 -1.02
CA ARG A 54 -9.66 6.48 -1.16
C ARG A 54 -8.89 5.16 -1.11
N CYS A 55 -7.82 5.14 -0.30
CA CYS A 55 -7.06 3.93 -0.04
C CYS A 55 -7.66 3.16 1.15
N SER A 56 -7.58 1.84 1.10
CA SER A 56 -7.95 0.98 2.22
C SER A 56 -6.75 0.15 2.66
N ILE A 57 -6.26 0.41 3.85
CA ILE A 57 -5.17 -0.34 4.48
C ILE A 57 -5.80 -1.29 5.48
N GLN A 58 -6.03 -2.53 5.06
CA GLN A 58 -6.80 -3.50 5.83
C GLN A 58 -6.02 -4.10 7.01
N ASP A 59 -6.68 -4.99 7.70
CA ASP A 59 -6.22 -5.55 8.99
C ASP A 59 -4.82 -6.14 8.87
N ASN A 60 -3.98 -5.81 9.84
CA ASN A 60 -2.61 -6.31 9.98
C ASN A 60 -1.68 -5.99 8.80
N CYS A 61 -2.03 -5.05 7.93
CA CYS A 61 -1.11 -4.56 6.91
C CYS A 61 0.06 -3.80 7.53
N VAL A 62 1.21 -3.85 6.86
CA VAL A 62 2.41 -3.14 7.29
C VAL A 62 2.92 -2.25 6.15
N LEU A 63 3.13 -0.96 6.47
CA LEU A 63 3.84 -0.03 5.60
C LEU A 63 5.04 0.53 6.35
N HIS A 64 6.20 0.36 5.77
CA HIS A 64 7.46 0.89 6.27
C HIS A 64 8.39 1.26 5.12
N THR A 65 9.35 2.13 5.37
CA THR A 65 10.38 2.46 4.39
C THR A 65 11.62 3.02 5.09
N ASP A 66 12.78 2.73 4.53
CA ASP A 66 14.04 3.35 4.94
C ASP A 66 14.33 4.66 4.18
N ASP A 67 13.60 4.94 3.08
CA ASP A 67 13.77 6.13 2.26
C ASP A 67 12.41 6.78 1.93
N TYR A 68 11.66 6.22 0.97
CA TYR A 68 10.38 6.77 0.51
C TYR A 68 9.40 5.67 0.14
N LEU A 69 8.15 5.85 0.53
CA LEU A 69 7.05 4.98 0.12
C LEU A 69 5.86 5.82 -0.31
N GLU A 70 5.31 5.52 -1.49
CA GLU A 70 4.13 6.17 -2.02
C GLU A 70 3.10 5.15 -2.49
N LEU A 71 1.88 5.29 -2.00
CA LEU A 71 0.70 4.67 -2.57
C LEU A 71 -0.10 5.75 -3.30
N GLY A 72 -0.46 5.50 -4.55
CA GLY A 72 -1.36 6.35 -5.32
C GLY A 72 -2.79 6.34 -4.77
N ASP A 73 -3.75 6.78 -5.59
CA ASP A 73 -5.16 6.80 -5.21
C ASP A 73 -5.83 5.43 -5.45
N ASN A 74 -6.89 5.15 -4.71
CA ASN A 74 -7.67 3.91 -4.84
C ASN A 74 -6.82 2.64 -4.70
N VAL A 75 -5.90 2.61 -3.75
CA VAL A 75 -5.10 1.43 -3.44
C VAL A 75 -5.78 0.62 -2.34
N LEU A 76 -6.02 -0.65 -2.63
CA LEU A 76 -6.54 -1.62 -1.67
C LEU A 76 -5.41 -2.56 -1.22
N MET A 77 -4.92 -2.39 -0.01
CA MET A 77 -4.06 -3.37 0.64
C MET A 77 -4.91 -4.32 1.47
N THR A 78 -4.96 -5.57 1.06
CA THR A 78 -5.76 -6.57 1.77
C THR A 78 -4.98 -7.21 2.91
N HIS A 79 -5.70 -7.91 3.79
CA HIS A 79 -5.23 -8.38 5.10
C HIS A 79 -3.81 -8.94 5.11
N GLY A 80 -2.98 -8.41 5.99
CA GLY A 80 -1.61 -8.89 6.20
C GLY A 80 -0.61 -8.54 5.10
N ALA A 81 -1.00 -7.76 4.09
CA ALA A 81 -0.08 -7.33 3.03
C ALA A 81 1.00 -6.40 3.58
N VAL A 82 2.20 -6.48 3.02
CA VAL A 82 3.36 -5.68 3.41
C VAL A 82 3.88 -4.90 2.22
N VAL A 83 4.08 -3.58 2.40
CA VAL A 83 4.82 -2.73 1.43
C VAL A 83 6.00 -2.09 2.15
N HIS A 84 7.21 -2.43 1.70
CA HIS A 84 8.45 -1.93 2.26
C HIS A 84 9.18 -1.03 1.26
N GLY A 85 8.76 0.23 1.19
CA GLY A 85 9.34 1.23 0.28
C GLY A 85 8.88 1.16 -1.17
N GLY A 86 9.39 2.09 -1.98
CA GLY A 86 9.08 2.20 -3.40
C GLY A 86 7.78 2.93 -3.70
N LYS A 87 7.19 2.61 -4.86
CA LYS A 87 5.97 3.26 -5.35
C LYS A 87 4.93 2.26 -5.81
N VAL A 88 3.70 2.50 -5.42
CA VAL A 88 2.52 1.79 -5.92
C VAL A 88 1.62 2.81 -6.61
N GLY A 89 1.29 2.57 -7.86
CA GLY A 89 0.42 3.42 -8.65
C GLY A 89 -1.02 3.47 -8.12
N SER A 90 -1.91 4.03 -8.91
CA SER A 90 -3.32 4.15 -8.55
C SER A 90 -4.16 2.97 -9.08
N ASN A 91 -5.29 2.71 -8.43
CA ASN A 91 -6.19 1.60 -8.77
C ASN A 91 -5.48 0.24 -8.71
N VAL A 92 -4.78 0.01 -7.62
CA VAL A 92 -3.99 -1.21 -7.37
C VAL A 92 -4.59 -2.00 -6.22
N LEU A 93 -4.72 -3.31 -6.42
CA LEU A 93 -5.03 -4.25 -5.35
C LEU A 93 -3.78 -5.04 -4.97
N ILE A 94 -3.43 -5.01 -3.69
CA ILE A 94 -2.36 -5.83 -3.11
C ILE A 94 -3.02 -6.94 -2.29
N GLY A 95 -2.87 -8.18 -2.77
CA GLY A 95 -3.55 -9.35 -2.25
C GLY A 95 -3.12 -9.74 -0.84
N ILE A 96 -3.93 -10.60 -0.22
CA ILE A 96 -3.72 -11.09 1.15
C ILE A 96 -2.31 -11.67 1.31
N ASN A 97 -1.59 -11.21 2.35
CA ASN A 97 -0.23 -11.64 2.67
C ASN A 97 0.80 -11.46 1.53
N ALA A 98 0.52 -10.63 0.55
CA ALA A 98 1.53 -10.27 -0.44
C ALA A 98 2.60 -9.36 0.15
N ALA A 99 3.83 -9.46 -0.35
CA ALA A 99 4.95 -8.62 0.05
C ALA A 99 5.52 -7.87 -1.15
N VAL A 100 5.65 -6.56 -1.01
CA VAL A 100 6.32 -5.67 -1.97
C VAL A 100 7.58 -5.14 -1.31
N LEU A 101 8.73 -5.50 -1.85
CA LEU A 101 10.04 -5.20 -1.25
C LEU A 101 10.57 -3.84 -1.72
N GLU A 102 11.71 -3.44 -1.13
CA GLU A 102 12.30 -2.10 -1.30
C GLU A 102 12.48 -1.70 -2.77
N ASP A 103 12.29 -0.43 -3.05
CA ASP A 103 12.45 0.17 -4.37
C ASP A 103 11.66 -0.52 -5.50
N ALA A 104 10.68 -1.35 -5.17
CA ALA A 104 9.77 -1.88 -6.18
C ALA A 104 8.80 -0.78 -6.65
N HIS A 105 8.55 -0.72 -7.96
CA HIS A 105 7.58 0.18 -8.55
C HIS A 105 6.47 -0.63 -9.22
N ILE A 106 5.25 -0.44 -8.76
CA ILE A 106 4.06 -1.07 -9.33
C ILE A 106 3.27 0.01 -10.07
N GLY A 107 2.97 -0.24 -11.33
CA GLY A 107 2.20 0.67 -12.18
C GLY A 107 0.74 0.80 -11.74
N ASN A 108 -0.04 1.54 -12.55
CA ASN A 108 -1.46 1.72 -12.31
C ASN A 108 -2.27 0.49 -12.78
N TYR A 109 -3.45 0.31 -12.22
CA TYR A 109 -4.35 -0.79 -12.59
C TYR A 109 -3.67 -2.16 -12.51
N CYS A 110 -2.96 -2.41 -11.40
CA CYS A 110 -2.29 -3.68 -11.16
C CYS A 110 -3.00 -4.50 -10.08
N LEU A 111 -2.96 -5.81 -10.24
CA LEU A 111 -3.42 -6.77 -9.25
C LEU A 111 -2.23 -7.62 -8.79
N VAL A 112 -1.82 -7.44 -7.56
CA VAL A 112 -0.84 -8.31 -6.90
C VAL A 112 -1.59 -9.41 -6.19
N GLY A 113 -1.39 -10.65 -6.62
CA GLY A 113 -2.09 -11.80 -6.09
C GLY A 113 -1.72 -12.11 -4.64
N ALA A 114 -2.61 -12.82 -3.95
CA ALA A 114 -2.36 -13.25 -2.57
C ALA A 114 -1.06 -14.04 -2.44
N GLY A 115 -0.28 -13.74 -1.41
CA GLY A 115 1.00 -14.41 -1.13
C GLY A 115 2.12 -14.14 -2.14
N ALA A 116 1.92 -13.28 -3.13
CA ALA A 116 2.97 -12.93 -4.08
C ALA A 116 4.10 -12.15 -3.41
N VAL A 117 5.33 -12.32 -3.89
CA VAL A 117 6.50 -11.56 -3.42
C VAL A 117 7.11 -10.80 -4.59
N VAL A 118 6.89 -9.49 -4.60
CA VAL A 118 7.50 -8.56 -5.56
C VAL A 118 8.88 -8.20 -5.05
N LEU A 119 9.91 -8.61 -5.78
CA LEU A 119 11.30 -8.43 -5.35
C LEU A 119 11.75 -6.97 -5.38
N SER A 120 12.78 -6.68 -4.58
CA SER A 120 13.39 -5.35 -4.51
C SER A 120 13.82 -4.86 -5.89
N GLY A 121 13.54 -3.59 -6.17
CA GLY A 121 13.89 -2.97 -7.45
C GLY A 121 13.04 -3.39 -8.65
N ALA A 122 12.03 -4.24 -8.47
CA ALA A 122 11.16 -4.66 -9.56
C ALA A 122 10.41 -3.46 -10.18
N ARG A 123 10.19 -3.54 -11.48
CA ARG A 123 9.43 -2.52 -12.24
C ARG A 123 8.26 -3.20 -12.93
N ILE A 124 7.08 -3.06 -12.35
CA ILE A 124 5.85 -3.67 -12.83
C ILE A 124 5.10 -2.66 -13.69
N PRO A 125 4.85 -2.95 -14.97
CA PRO A 125 4.11 -2.03 -15.85
C PRO A 125 2.64 -1.92 -15.45
N ASP A 126 1.98 -0.88 -15.96
CA ASP A 126 0.54 -0.71 -15.81
C ASP A 126 -0.22 -1.93 -16.33
N HIS A 127 -1.44 -2.13 -15.83
CA HIS A 127 -2.36 -3.20 -16.27
C HIS A 127 -1.79 -4.62 -16.12
N SER A 128 -1.08 -4.87 -15.02
CA SER A 128 -0.41 -6.15 -14.76
C SER A 128 -1.11 -6.98 -13.69
N LEU A 129 -1.16 -8.29 -13.93
CA LEU A 129 -1.38 -9.30 -12.90
C LEU A 129 -0.01 -9.81 -12.42
N VAL A 130 0.22 -9.75 -11.11
CA VAL A 130 1.51 -10.07 -10.48
C VAL A 130 1.29 -11.21 -9.50
N ILE A 131 1.82 -12.40 -9.78
CA ILE A 131 1.57 -13.59 -8.96
C ILE A 131 2.83 -14.43 -8.72
N GLY A 132 2.86 -15.12 -7.61
CA GLY A 132 3.89 -16.12 -7.30
C GLY A 132 5.04 -15.62 -6.44
N VAL A 133 5.97 -16.54 -6.14
CA VAL A 133 7.18 -16.32 -5.34
C VAL A 133 8.37 -16.97 -6.07
N PRO A 134 9.30 -16.21 -6.67
CA PRO A 134 9.21 -14.77 -6.91
C PRO A 134 8.05 -14.41 -7.85
N ALA A 135 7.53 -13.19 -7.72
CA ALA A 135 6.39 -12.76 -8.51
C ALA A 135 6.72 -12.68 -10.01
N ARG A 136 5.75 -13.08 -10.82
CA ARG A 136 5.79 -12.98 -12.28
C ARG A 136 4.68 -12.06 -12.77
N VAL A 137 4.94 -11.37 -13.86
CA VAL A 137 4.00 -10.44 -14.50
C VAL A 137 3.23 -11.17 -15.61
N LEU A 138 1.92 -11.09 -15.53
CA LEU A 138 0.98 -11.59 -16.54
C LEU A 138 0.04 -10.45 -16.96
N ALA A 139 -0.70 -10.65 -18.03
CA ALA A 139 -1.76 -9.73 -18.40
C ALA A 139 -2.99 -9.90 -17.50
N LEU A 140 -3.66 -8.81 -17.15
CA LEU A 140 -4.99 -8.85 -16.53
C LEU A 140 -6.04 -9.36 -17.52
N THR A 141 -7.04 -10.04 -17.01
CA THR A 141 -8.27 -10.27 -17.76
C THR A 141 -9.16 -9.01 -17.71
N GLU A 142 -10.08 -8.87 -18.66
CA GLU A 142 -11.04 -7.76 -18.65
C GLU A 142 -11.84 -7.69 -17.34
N GLU A 143 -12.26 -8.85 -16.80
CA GLU A 143 -12.99 -8.92 -15.53
C GLU A 143 -12.15 -8.44 -14.36
N GLN A 144 -10.86 -8.81 -14.31
CA GLN A 144 -9.94 -8.36 -13.26
C GLN A 144 -9.70 -6.85 -13.36
N GLU A 145 -9.52 -6.32 -14.55
CA GLU A 145 -9.34 -4.89 -14.75
C GLU A 145 -10.60 -4.09 -14.35
N GLN A 146 -11.80 -4.60 -14.68
CA GLN A 146 -13.05 -3.95 -14.28
C GLN A 146 -13.17 -3.84 -12.75
N ARG A 147 -12.77 -4.88 -12.00
CA ARG A 147 -12.78 -4.85 -10.53
C ARG A 147 -11.84 -3.80 -9.94
N LEU A 148 -10.78 -3.43 -10.64
CA LEU A 148 -9.87 -2.36 -10.19
C LEU A 148 -10.40 -0.95 -10.49
N ARG A 149 -11.34 -0.83 -11.43
CA ARG A 149 -11.99 0.44 -11.78
C ARG A 149 -13.12 0.80 -10.81
N ASP A 150 -13.81 -0.21 -10.30
CA ASP A 150 -14.96 -0.09 -9.40
C ASP A 150 -14.74 -0.97 -8.14
N PRO A 151 -13.80 -0.58 -7.26
CA PRO A 151 -13.43 -1.35 -6.07
C PRO A 151 -14.46 -1.31 -4.93
#